data_606a11d3105e91b172f456036bd12dc1
#
_entry.id   606a11d3105e91b172f456036bd12dc1
#
_cell.length_a   1.000
_cell.length_b   1.000
_cell.length_c   1.000
_cell.angle_alpha   90.00
_cell.angle_beta   90.00
_cell.angle_gamma   90.00
#
_symmetry.space_group_name_H-M   'P 1'
#
loop_
_entity.id
_entity.type
_entity.pdbx_description
1 polymer ?
#
loop_
_entity_poly.entity_id
_entity_poly.type
_entity_poly.pdbx_seq_one_letter_code
_entity_poly.pdbx_strand_id
1 'polypeptide(L)'
;HADTGMCGIYLAVDPAKALETTALVLNELDKLSSQPVSCAELKGAVEYTKGSLLLASESNENQMVRSAQNEFHFMRDITLQEVIEQVESVTTADILALSKSVFIRNKMGLTLLGPVKDKKPFKDVLYT
;
A
#
# COMPACT_ATOMS: atom_id res chain seq x y z
N HIS A 1 -6.20 2.40 -12.54
CA HIS A 1 -7.62 2.31 -12.89
C HIS A 1 -8.32 3.60 -12.48
N ALA A 2 -9.24 4.08 -13.31
CA ALA A 2 -9.93 5.37 -13.05
C ALA A 2 -11.08 5.24 -12.03
N ASP A 3 -11.63 4.04 -11.88
CA ASP A 3 -12.86 3.74 -11.13
C ASP A 3 -12.66 2.70 -10.00
N THR A 4 -11.44 2.21 -9.82
CA THR A 4 -11.12 1.20 -8.81
C THR A 4 -9.68 1.33 -8.33
N GLY A 5 -9.40 0.81 -7.14
CA GLY A 5 -8.07 0.73 -6.57
C GLY A 5 -7.77 -0.67 -6.06
N MET A 6 -6.50 -1.05 -6.10
CA MET A 6 -6.01 -2.30 -5.54
C MET A 6 -4.80 -2.00 -4.65
N CYS A 7 -4.84 -2.51 -3.42
CA CYS A 7 -3.69 -2.54 -2.54
C CYS A 7 -3.15 -3.97 -2.47
N GLY A 8 -1.87 -4.16 -2.69
CA GLY A 8 -1.24 -5.47 -2.66
C GLY A 8 0.04 -5.46 -1.85
N ILE A 9 0.28 -6.55 -1.11
CA ILE A 9 1.53 -6.79 -0.39
C ILE A 9 2.19 -8.00 -1.04
N TYR A 10 3.42 -7.82 -1.48
CA TYR A 10 4.25 -8.89 -2.02
C TYR A 10 5.43 -9.14 -1.09
N LEU A 11 5.69 -10.42 -0.83
CA LEU A 11 6.85 -10.84 -0.05
C LEU A 11 7.32 -12.23 -0.49
N ALA A 12 8.62 -12.47 -0.30
CA ALA A 12 9.24 -13.76 -0.53
C ALA A 12 9.82 -14.26 0.80
N VAL A 13 9.46 -15.48 1.17
CA VAL A 13 9.86 -16.07 2.46
C VAL A 13 10.19 -17.56 2.27
N ASP A 14 10.89 -18.13 3.25
CA ASP A 14 11.05 -19.56 3.34
C ASP A 14 9.68 -20.27 3.39
N PRO A 15 9.45 -21.32 2.61
CA PRO A 15 8.19 -22.06 2.62
C PRO A 15 7.73 -22.52 4.01
N ALA A 16 8.67 -22.86 4.89
CA ALA A 16 8.36 -23.28 6.26
C ALA A 16 7.77 -22.12 7.11
N LYS A 17 8.06 -20.87 6.76
CA LYS A 17 7.59 -19.66 7.47
C LYS A 17 6.38 -19.00 6.78
N ALA A 18 5.94 -19.51 5.64
CA ALA A 18 4.92 -18.84 4.84
C ALA A 18 3.61 -18.60 5.61
N LEU A 19 3.15 -19.56 6.40
CA LEU A 19 1.93 -19.44 7.19
C LEU A 19 2.09 -18.39 8.31
N GLU A 20 3.17 -18.45 9.06
CA GLU A 20 3.50 -17.50 10.13
C GLU A 20 3.60 -16.07 9.59
N THR A 21 4.30 -15.90 8.47
CA THR A 21 4.45 -14.59 7.83
C THR A 21 3.11 -14.06 7.30
N THR A 22 2.26 -14.93 6.76
CA THR A 22 0.90 -14.54 6.34
C THR A 22 0.10 -14.02 7.53
N ALA A 23 0.13 -14.74 8.66
CA ALA A 23 -0.55 -14.31 9.88
C ALA A 23 0.01 -12.97 10.41
N LEU A 24 1.33 -12.78 10.37
CA LEU A 24 1.97 -11.53 10.78
C LEU A 24 1.50 -10.35 9.93
N VAL A 25 1.49 -10.49 8.60
CA VAL A 25 1.01 -9.44 7.69
C VAL A 25 -0.43 -9.07 7.98
N LEU A 26 -1.29 -10.07 8.15
CA LEU A 26 -2.70 -9.85 8.45
C LEU A 26 -2.90 -9.13 9.80
N ASN A 27 -2.11 -9.47 10.82
CA ASN A 27 -2.13 -8.77 12.10
C ASN A 27 -1.69 -7.31 11.97
N GLU A 28 -0.70 -7.00 11.15
CA GLU A 28 -0.29 -5.61 10.91
C GLU A 28 -1.39 -4.82 10.18
N LEU A 29 -2.10 -5.43 9.23
CA LEU A 29 -3.24 -4.79 8.56
C LEU A 29 -4.41 -4.54 9.54
N ASP A 30 -4.66 -5.47 10.47
CA ASP A 30 -5.68 -5.28 11.51
C ASP A 30 -5.31 -4.15 12.47
N LYS A 31 -4.03 -4.03 12.85
CA LYS A 31 -3.55 -2.89 13.64
C LYS A 31 -3.79 -1.56 12.91
N LEU A 32 -3.42 -1.46 11.63
CA LEU A 32 -3.66 -0.26 10.82
C LEU A 32 -5.14 0.09 10.72
N SER A 33 -6.03 -0.89 10.77
CA SER A 33 -7.49 -0.69 10.68
C SER A 33 -8.14 -0.43 12.04
N SER A 34 -7.49 -0.77 13.16
CA SER A 34 -8.06 -0.66 14.50
C SER A 34 -7.60 0.56 15.27
N GLN A 35 -6.39 1.02 15.04
CA GLN A 35 -5.79 2.14 15.79
C GLN A 35 -5.00 3.07 14.86
N PRO A 36 -4.96 4.38 15.16
CA PRO A 36 -4.18 5.31 14.37
C PRO A 36 -2.68 5.01 14.51
N VAL A 37 -1.94 5.18 13.42
CA VAL A 37 -0.48 5.15 13.43
C VAL A 37 0.09 6.28 14.29
N SER A 38 1.27 6.11 14.84
CA SER A 38 1.92 7.18 15.61
C SER A 38 2.32 8.34 14.69
N CYS A 39 2.35 9.56 15.24
CA CYS A 39 2.82 10.74 14.51
C CYS A 39 4.27 10.58 14.01
N ALA A 40 5.12 9.88 14.76
CA ALA A 40 6.50 9.63 14.37
C ALA A 40 6.59 8.70 13.15
N GLU A 41 5.78 7.65 13.13
CA GLU A 41 5.67 6.69 12.03
C GLU A 41 5.14 7.35 10.76
N LEU A 42 4.04 8.14 10.88
CA LEU A 42 3.51 8.89 9.75
C LEU A 42 4.54 9.88 9.19
N LYS A 43 5.23 10.62 10.06
CA LYS A 43 6.30 11.54 9.63
C LYS A 43 7.40 10.82 8.87
N GLY A 44 7.85 9.67 9.35
CA GLY A 44 8.85 8.85 8.66
C GLY A 44 8.38 8.38 7.29
N ALA A 45 7.12 7.95 7.17
CA ALA A 45 6.51 7.52 5.91
C ALA A 45 6.38 8.69 4.91
N VAL A 46 5.98 9.87 5.37
CA VAL A 46 5.89 11.10 4.56
C VAL A 46 7.28 11.48 4.02
N GLU A 47 8.30 11.55 4.86
CA GLU A 47 9.66 11.90 4.42
C GLU A 47 10.24 10.87 3.45
N TYR A 48 10.01 9.58 3.68
CA TYR A 48 10.41 8.51 2.76
C TYR A 48 9.72 8.67 1.39
N THR A 49 8.42 8.93 1.40
CA THR A 49 7.63 9.12 0.16
C THR A 49 8.10 10.33 -0.62
N LYS A 50 8.34 11.47 0.06
CA LYS A 50 8.89 12.68 -0.56
C LYS A 50 10.25 12.42 -1.21
N GLY A 51 11.16 11.77 -0.47
CA GLY A 51 12.47 11.41 -1.01
C GLY A 51 12.38 10.52 -2.26
N SER A 52 11.48 9.54 -2.25
CA SER A 52 11.24 8.65 -3.39
C SER A 52 10.67 9.40 -4.59
N LEU A 53 9.73 10.33 -4.38
CA LEU A 53 9.15 11.17 -5.44
C LEU A 53 10.19 12.09 -6.07
N LEU A 54 11.05 12.71 -5.27
CA LEU A 54 12.13 13.56 -5.74
C LEU A 54 13.13 12.77 -6.60
N LEU A 55 13.60 11.61 -6.13
CA LEU A 55 14.49 10.75 -6.90
C LEU A 55 13.85 10.26 -8.19
N ALA A 56 12.59 9.85 -8.15
CA ALA A 56 11.87 9.42 -9.35
C ALA A 56 11.70 10.56 -10.38
N SER A 57 11.63 11.81 -9.92
CA SER A 57 11.49 12.98 -10.79
C SER A 57 12.75 13.32 -11.59
N GLU A 58 13.92 12.78 -11.24
CA GLU A 58 15.16 12.94 -12.00
C GLU A 58 15.18 12.11 -13.29
N SER A 59 14.33 11.10 -13.39
CA SER A 59 14.22 10.25 -14.58
C SER A 59 13.33 10.88 -15.64
N ASN A 60 13.86 11.12 -16.84
CA ASN A 60 13.09 11.63 -17.99
C ASN A 60 11.96 10.67 -18.37
N GLU A 61 12.16 9.35 -18.25
CA GLU A 61 11.15 8.34 -18.52
C GLU A 61 9.98 8.48 -17.55
N ASN A 62 10.27 8.59 -16.25
CA ASN A 62 9.23 8.79 -15.23
C ASN A 62 8.48 10.11 -15.42
N GLN A 63 9.16 11.18 -15.81
CA GLN A 63 8.52 12.46 -16.12
C GLN A 63 7.57 12.34 -17.31
N MET A 64 8.02 11.71 -18.39
CA MET A 64 7.20 11.47 -19.59
C MET A 64 5.94 10.65 -19.25
N VAL A 65 6.10 9.53 -18.54
CA VAL A 65 4.98 8.67 -18.16
C VAL A 65 4.00 9.42 -17.24
N ARG A 66 4.52 10.18 -16.28
CA ARG A 66 3.69 10.97 -15.36
C ARG A 66 2.89 12.04 -16.11
N SER A 67 3.53 12.80 -17.01
CA SER A 67 2.82 13.82 -17.80
C SER A 67 1.71 13.22 -18.66
N ALA A 68 1.97 12.07 -19.29
CA ALA A 68 0.95 11.37 -20.05
C ALA A 68 -0.21 10.87 -19.19
N GLN A 69 0.09 10.34 -18.01
CA GLN A 69 -0.95 9.89 -17.05
C GLN A 69 -1.75 11.07 -16.49
N ASN A 70 -1.11 12.18 -16.18
CA ASN A 70 -1.78 13.39 -15.70
C ASN A 70 -2.77 13.92 -16.74
N GLU A 71 -2.34 14.02 -18.00
CA GLU A 71 -3.23 14.45 -19.08
C GLU A 71 -4.39 13.47 -19.25
N PHE A 72 -4.11 12.15 -19.28
CA PHE A 72 -5.12 11.14 -19.50
C PHE A 72 -6.18 11.07 -18.37
N HIS A 73 -5.77 11.23 -17.12
CA HIS A 73 -6.67 11.06 -15.96
C HIS A 73 -7.27 12.37 -15.45
N PHE A 74 -6.54 13.47 -15.57
CA PHE A 74 -6.91 14.75 -14.93
C PHE A 74 -7.09 15.89 -15.92
N MET A 75 -6.75 15.69 -17.21
CA MET A 75 -6.79 16.71 -18.25
C MET A 75 -6.00 17.97 -17.87
N ARG A 76 -4.98 17.82 -17.06
CA ARG A 76 -4.03 18.87 -16.65
C ARG A 76 -2.72 18.27 -16.17
N ASP A 77 -1.66 19.04 -16.21
CA ASP A 77 -0.43 18.68 -15.54
C ASP A 77 -0.54 18.89 -14.02
N ILE A 78 -0.10 17.90 -13.25
CA ILE A 78 0.01 17.97 -11.80
C ILE A 78 1.49 18.06 -11.45
N THR A 79 1.89 19.17 -10.87
CA THR A 79 3.28 19.41 -10.53
C THR A 79 3.76 18.49 -9.41
N LEU A 80 5.06 18.25 -9.35
CA LEU A 80 5.65 17.48 -8.25
C LEU A 80 5.39 18.16 -6.89
N GLN A 81 5.41 19.50 -6.89
CA GLN A 81 5.15 20.27 -5.69
C GLN A 81 3.72 20.06 -5.15
N GLU A 82 2.72 20.06 -6.03
CA GLU A 82 1.33 19.73 -5.65
C GLU A 82 1.21 18.34 -5.02
N VAL A 83 1.92 17.33 -5.58
CA VAL A 83 1.91 15.97 -5.03
C VAL A 83 2.56 15.93 -3.66
N ILE A 84 3.69 16.64 -3.47
CA ILE A 84 4.38 16.71 -2.17
C ILE A 84 3.47 17.36 -1.13
N GLU A 85 2.80 18.48 -1.45
CA GLU A 85 1.86 19.15 -0.54
C GLU A 85 0.69 18.24 -0.14
N GLN A 86 0.17 17.44 -1.07
CA GLN A 86 -0.86 16.46 -0.76
C GLN A 86 -0.34 15.36 0.18
N VAL A 87 0.87 14.84 -0.05
CA VAL A 87 1.49 13.85 0.84
C VAL A 87 1.72 14.42 2.24
N GLU A 88 2.15 15.69 2.35
CA GLU A 88 2.35 16.36 3.65
C GLU A 88 1.04 16.64 4.38
N SER A 89 -0.07 16.78 3.66
CA SER A 89 -1.38 17.03 4.26
C SER A 89 -2.04 15.79 4.87
N VAL A 90 -1.53 14.60 4.60
CA VAL A 90 -2.09 13.32 5.11
C VAL A 90 -1.97 13.25 6.63
N THR A 91 -3.09 12.92 7.28
CA THR A 91 -3.17 12.77 8.74
C THR A 91 -3.24 11.29 9.18
N THR A 92 -2.98 11.04 10.45
CA THR A 92 -3.15 9.70 11.04
C THR A 92 -4.61 9.23 10.99
N ALA A 93 -5.56 10.16 11.01
CA ALA A 93 -6.99 9.87 10.87
C ALA A 93 -7.34 9.42 9.44
N ASP A 94 -6.73 10.03 8.42
CA ASP A 94 -6.94 9.64 7.02
C ASP A 94 -6.43 8.23 6.77
N ILE A 95 -5.25 7.89 7.30
CA ILE A 95 -4.69 6.53 7.21
C ILE A 95 -5.65 5.53 7.85
N LEU A 96 -6.14 5.80 9.06
CA LEU A 96 -7.07 4.91 9.75
C LEU A 96 -8.39 4.76 8.98
N ALA A 97 -8.95 5.84 8.46
CA ALA A 97 -10.20 5.83 7.69
C ALA A 97 -10.05 4.99 6.41
N LEU A 98 -8.96 5.21 5.66
CA LEU A 98 -8.67 4.45 4.46
C LEU A 98 -8.43 2.96 4.78
N SER A 99 -7.64 2.65 5.80
CA SER A 99 -7.36 1.28 6.23
C SER A 99 -8.63 0.51 6.56
N LYS A 100 -9.57 1.10 7.28
CA LYS A 100 -10.89 0.51 7.58
C LYS A 100 -11.71 0.22 6.33
N SER A 101 -11.58 1.02 5.29
CA SER A 101 -12.33 0.86 4.05
C SER A 101 -11.73 -0.18 3.10
N VAL A 102 -10.40 -0.35 3.13
CA VAL A 102 -9.65 -1.20 2.18
C VAL A 102 -9.38 -2.58 2.78
N PHE A 103 -8.93 -2.65 4.05
CA PHE A 103 -8.50 -3.91 4.67
C PHE A 103 -9.68 -4.68 5.30
N ILE A 104 -10.62 -5.08 4.45
CA ILE A 104 -11.78 -5.87 4.85
C ILE A 104 -11.50 -7.34 4.55
N ARG A 105 -11.42 -8.19 5.57
CA ARG A 105 -11.00 -9.59 5.48
C ARG A 105 -11.70 -10.39 4.37
N ASN A 106 -13.01 -10.25 4.24
CA ASN A 106 -13.79 -10.98 3.22
C ASN A 106 -13.60 -10.47 1.77
N LYS A 107 -12.88 -9.35 1.58
CA LYS A 107 -12.49 -8.81 0.27
C LYS A 107 -11.04 -9.07 -0.08
N MET A 108 -10.27 -9.67 0.82
CA MET A 108 -8.87 -9.98 0.58
C MET A 108 -8.72 -11.27 -0.22
N GLY A 109 -7.72 -11.30 -1.08
CA GLY A 109 -7.26 -12.50 -1.78
C GLY A 109 -5.82 -12.81 -1.43
N LEU A 110 -5.47 -14.09 -1.32
CA LEU A 110 -4.11 -14.56 -1.09
C LEU A 110 -3.67 -15.44 -2.25
N THR A 111 -2.55 -15.10 -2.85
CA THR A 111 -1.89 -15.92 -3.86
C THR A 111 -0.57 -16.44 -3.30
N LEU A 112 -0.36 -17.74 -3.36
CA LEU A 112 0.85 -18.42 -2.91
C LEU A 112 1.52 -19.11 -4.10
N LEU A 113 2.79 -18.81 -4.32
CA LEU A 113 3.62 -19.49 -5.32
C LEU A 113 4.78 -20.19 -4.60
N GLY A 114 4.80 -21.52 -4.67
CA GLY A 114 5.83 -22.32 -4.02
C GLY A 114 5.36 -23.73 -3.64
N PRO A 115 6.16 -24.49 -2.89
CA PRO A 115 5.84 -25.88 -2.49
C PRO A 115 4.81 -25.94 -1.34
N VAL A 116 3.65 -25.32 -1.54
CA VAL A 116 2.54 -25.31 -0.58
C VAL A 116 1.70 -26.59 -0.79
N LYS A 117 1.67 -27.47 0.22
CA LYS A 117 0.95 -28.74 0.14
C LYS A 117 -0.53 -28.63 0.50
N ASP A 118 -0.88 -27.76 1.45
CA ASP A 118 -2.25 -27.57 1.93
C ASP A 118 -2.59 -26.08 2.01
N LYS A 119 -3.73 -25.73 1.44
CA LYS A 119 -4.27 -24.35 1.42
C LYS A 119 -5.15 -24.05 2.64
N LYS A 120 -5.60 -25.09 3.37
CA LYS A 120 -6.58 -24.93 4.46
C LYS A 120 -6.07 -24.01 5.58
N PRO A 121 -4.84 -24.19 6.13
CA PRO A 121 -4.33 -23.30 7.18
C PRO A 121 -4.27 -21.83 6.76
N PHE A 122 -3.95 -21.56 5.50
CA PHE A 122 -3.91 -20.18 4.96
C PHE A 122 -5.32 -19.56 4.84
N LYS A 123 -6.32 -20.37 4.47
CA LYS A 123 -7.71 -19.93 4.46
C LYS A 123 -8.20 -19.62 5.88
N ASP A 124 -7.90 -20.48 6.82
CA ASP A 124 -8.29 -20.30 8.21
C ASP A 124 -7.71 -18.97 8.75
N VAL A 125 -6.43 -18.69 8.52
CA VAL A 125 -5.78 -17.45 8.93
C VAL A 125 -6.33 -16.22 8.20
N LEU A 126 -6.70 -16.34 6.92
CA LEU A 126 -7.22 -15.21 6.12
C LEU A 126 -8.62 -14.76 6.57
N TYR A 127 -9.48 -15.69 6.99
CA TYR A 127 -10.89 -15.43 7.26
C TYR A 127 -11.29 -15.51 8.75
N THR A 128 -10.31 -15.70 9.63
CA THR A 128 -10.48 -15.54 11.08
C THR A 128 -10.25 -14.09 11.48
#